data_c754c6f92ed07c4d90750623cbf77b3a
#
_entry.id   c754c6f92ed07c4d90750623cbf77b3a
#
_cell.length_a   1.000
_cell.length_b   1.000
_cell.length_c   1.000
_cell.angle_alpha   90.00
_cell.angle_beta   90.00
_cell.angle_gamma   90.00
#
_symmetry.space_group_name_H-M   'P 1'
#
loop_
_entity.id
_entity.type
_entity.pdbx_description
1 polymer ?
#
loop_
_entity_poly.entity_id
_entity_poly.type
_entity_poly.pdbx_seq_one_letter_code
_entity_poly.pdbx_strand_id
1 'polypeptide(L)'
;MNYKELLNRTTLLISSPAKAWEEIVNETNRKAVMGEFVYPMIGLCGLSVFIGTFIGNTAGVSAFQIAMTRCCATFVSLFGGFFLASYLTNLLGKQILGKEDELELNQQFVGYSMVVTFVLDIITGLFSLSILRWILQFYTVFVVYEGAASLMNVEKKDLTRYSLIASFIIMVCPSLIAAVFDKLSLIVN
;
A
#
# COMPACT_ATOMS: atom_id res chain seq x y z
N MET A 1 10.49 -9.75 -13.79
CA MET A 1 9.31 -9.75 -12.92
C MET A 1 8.56 -11.07 -13.10
N ASN A 2 8.36 -11.82 -12.05
CA ASN A 2 7.64 -13.10 -12.09
C ASN A 2 6.22 -12.91 -11.51
N TYR A 3 5.22 -12.78 -12.39
CA TYR A 3 3.82 -12.56 -11.95
C TYR A 3 3.28 -13.66 -11.03
N LYS A 4 3.76 -14.90 -11.20
CA LYS A 4 3.39 -16.01 -10.33
C LYS A 4 3.89 -15.79 -8.90
N GLU A 5 5.11 -15.28 -8.78
CA GLU A 5 5.72 -14.96 -7.49
C GLU A 5 5.01 -13.78 -6.82
N LEU A 6 4.67 -12.72 -7.58
CA LEU A 6 3.88 -11.60 -7.11
C LEU A 6 2.53 -12.05 -6.53
N LEU A 7 1.79 -12.91 -7.27
CA LEU A 7 0.50 -13.44 -6.80
C LEU A 7 0.66 -14.35 -5.59
N ASN A 8 1.66 -15.21 -5.57
CA ASN A 8 1.93 -16.08 -4.42
C ASN A 8 2.26 -15.25 -3.17
N ARG A 9 3.11 -14.23 -3.31
CA ARG A 9 3.47 -13.33 -2.21
C ARG A 9 2.25 -12.55 -1.69
N THR A 10 1.43 -12.01 -2.60
CA THR A 10 0.17 -11.33 -2.25
C THR A 10 -0.77 -12.27 -1.50
N THR A 11 -0.98 -13.48 -2.02
CA THR A 11 -1.85 -14.49 -1.38
C THR A 11 -1.34 -14.89 -0.01
N LEU A 12 -0.03 -15.09 0.14
CA LEU A 12 0.59 -15.49 1.41
C LEU A 12 0.46 -14.38 2.46
N LEU A 13 0.72 -13.10 2.08
CA LEU A 13 0.58 -11.95 2.96
C LEU A 13 -0.85 -11.74 3.47
N ILE A 14 -1.87 -12.11 2.67
CA ILE A 14 -3.28 -12.00 3.05
C ILE A 14 -3.74 -13.23 3.83
N SER A 15 -3.38 -14.45 3.40
CA SER A 15 -3.88 -15.67 4.02
C SER A 15 -3.12 -16.08 5.27
N SER A 16 -1.84 -15.78 5.36
CA SER A 16 -0.95 -16.19 6.45
C SER A 16 0.20 -15.19 6.66
N PRO A 17 -0.10 -13.97 7.17
CA PRO A 17 0.89 -12.90 7.31
C PRO A 17 2.14 -13.31 8.09
N ALA A 18 2.00 -14.07 9.19
CA ALA A 18 3.13 -14.54 9.99
C ALA A 18 4.14 -15.32 9.14
N LYS A 19 3.68 -16.30 8.35
CA LYS A 19 4.55 -17.08 7.45
C LYS A 19 5.17 -16.22 6.35
N ALA A 20 4.39 -15.28 5.80
CA ALA A 20 4.89 -14.37 4.78
C ALA A 20 6.05 -13.53 5.31
N TRP A 21 5.93 -13.00 6.52
CA TRP A 21 6.96 -12.19 7.13
C TRP A 21 8.20 -13.00 7.53
N GLU A 22 8.05 -14.27 7.95
CA GLU A 22 9.18 -15.18 8.18
C GLU A 22 10.01 -15.40 6.90
N GLU A 23 9.37 -15.50 5.72
CA GLU A 23 10.08 -15.57 4.45
C GLU A 23 10.76 -14.25 4.08
N ILE A 24 10.06 -13.11 4.26
CA ILE A 24 10.53 -11.77 3.92
C ILE A 24 11.76 -11.37 4.74
N VAL A 25 11.84 -11.76 6.01
CA VAL A 25 13.02 -11.50 6.87
C VAL A 25 14.30 -12.09 6.26
N ASN A 26 14.21 -13.19 5.53
CA ASN A 26 15.35 -13.85 4.90
C ASN A 26 15.74 -13.23 3.54
N GLU A 27 15.01 -12.24 3.04
CA GLU A 27 15.34 -11.55 1.80
C GLU A 27 16.58 -10.67 1.97
N THR A 28 17.61 -10.94 1.18
CA THR A 28 18.89 -10.21 1.22
C THR A 28 18.83 -8.86 0.50
N ASN A 29 17.97 -8.73 -0.52
CA ASN A 29 17.85 -7.51 -1.32
C ASN A 29 16.56 -6.75 -1.00
N ARG A 30 16.63 -5.90 0.04
CA ARG A 30 15.47 -5.09 0.48
C ARG A 30 14.95 -4.13 -0.60
N LYS A 31 15.81 -3.64 -1.49
CA LYS A 31 15.41 -2.74 -2.60
C LYS A 31 14.56 -3.44 -3.66
N ALA A 32 14.65 -4.75 -3.77
CA ALA A 32 13.89 -5.53 -4.74
C ALA A 32 12.38 -5.37 -4.53
N VAL A 33 11.90 -5.12 -3.30
CA VAL A 33 10.49 -4.92 -2.99
C VAL A 33 9.83 -3.87 -3.87
N MET A 34 10.53 -2.77 -4.18
CA MET A 34 9.97 -1.71 -5.02
C MET A 34 9.68 -2.21 -6.44
N GLY A 35 10.67 -2.85 -7.09
CA GLY A 35 10.53 -3.32 -8.48
C GLY A 35 9.73 -4.60 -8.63
N GLU A 36 9.76 -5.48 -7.64
CA GLU A 36 9.16 -6.81 -7.72
C GLU A 36 7.78 -6.91 -7.12
N PHE A 37 7.43 -5.98 -6.20
CA PHE A 37 6.14 -6.00 -5.52
C PHE A 37 5.38 -4.66 -5.65
N VAL A 38 5.94 -3.56 -5.14
CA VAL A 38 5.21 -2.27 -5.01
C VAL A 38 4.81 -1.69 -6.36
N TYR A 39 5.77 -1.52 -7.28
CA TYR A 39 5.48 -0.91 -8.60
C TYR A 39 4.53 -1.75 -9.43
N PRO A 40 4.67 -3.09 -9.53
CA PRO A 40 3.69 -3.92 -10.20
C PRO A 40 2.29 -3.83 -9.60
N MET A 41 2.18 -3.83 -8.26
CA MET A 41 0.87 -3.72 -7.60
C MET A 41 0.21 -2.36 -7.84
N ILE A 42 0.98 -1.26 -7.79
CA ILE A 42 0.47 0.07 -8.15
C ILE A 42 0.02 0.08 -9.63
N GLY A 43 0.79 -0.55 -10.52
CA GLY A 43 0.41 -0.72 -11.92
C GLY A 43 -0.93 -1.41 -12.09
N LEU A 44 -1.16 -2.50 -11.37
CA LEU A 44 -2.43 -3.23 -11.38
C LEU A 44 -3.58 -2.39 -10.80
N CYS A 45 -3.35 -1.62 -9.74
CA CYS A 45 -4.35 -0.70 -9.19
C CYS A 45 -4.78 0.36 -10.21
N GLY A 46 -3.82 1.04 -10.85
CA GLY A 46 -4.12 2.03 -11.88
C GLY A 46 -4.87 1.44 -13.07
N LEU A 47 -4.46 0.26 -13.52
CA LEU A 47 -5.13 -0.45 -14.62
C LEU A 47 -6.56 -0.85 -14.25
N SER A 48 -6.80 -1.34 -13.02
CA SER A 48 -8.13 -1.73 -12.55
C SER A 48 -9.08 -0.53 -12.50
N VAL A 49 -8.62 0.61 -12.01
CA VAL A 49 -9.41 1.86 -11.97
C VAL A 49 -9.69 2.36 -13.40
N PHE A 50 -8.71 2.29 -14.29
CA PHE A 50 -8.87 2.66 -15.69
C PHE A 50 -9.97 1.80 -16.36
N ILE A 51 -9.86 0.48 -16.28
CA ILE A 51 -10.83 -0.46 -16.87
C ILE A 51 -12.21 -0.30 -16.21
N GLY A 52 -12.28 -0.22 -14.88
CA GLY A 52 -13.54 -0.09 -14.14
C GLY A 52 -14.31 1.19 -14.46
N THR A 53 -13.59 2.27 -14.82
CA THR A 53 -14.21 3.51 -15.26
C THR A 53 -14.99 3.31 -16.58
N PHE A 54 -14.53 2.46 -17.49
CA PHE A 54 -15.25 2.13 -18.71
C PHE A 54 -16.44 1.20 -18.48
N ILE A 55 -16.36 0.29 -17.52
CA ILE A 55 -17.48 -0.61 -17.17
C ILE A 55 -18.65 0.19 -16.59
N GLY A 56 -18.37 1.27 -15.83
CA GLY A 56 -19.37 2.11 -15.17
C GLY A 56 -19.90 3.29 -15.98
N ASN A 57 -19.30 3.62 -17.14
CA ASN A 57 -19.68 4.78 -17.96
C ASN A 57 -19.95 4.38 -19.41
N THR A 58 -20.99 5.01 -20.02
CA THR A 58 -21.25 4.85 -21.44
C THR A 58 -20.10 5.45 -22.26
N ALA A 59 -19.65 4.70 -23.28
CA ALA A 59 -18.50 5.03 -24.10
C ALA A 59 -18.56 6.43 -24.73
N GLY A 60 -17.44 7.18 -24.62
CA GLY A 60 -17.26 8.50 -25.24
C GLY A 60 -15.89 9.08 -24.90
N VAL A 61 -15.51 10.18 -25.56
CA VAL A 61 -14.24 10.87 -25.33
C VAL A 61 -14.08 11.32 -23.86
N SER A 62 -15.18 11.73 -23.24
CA SER A 62 -15.23 12.10 -21.82
C SER A 62 -14.93 10.92 -20.89
N ALA A 63 -15.35 9.70 -21.22
CA ALA A 63 -15.06 8.50 -20.42
C ALA A 63 -13.56 8.19 -20.39
N PHE A 64 -12.88 8.34 -21.53
CA PHE A 64 -11.42 8.15 -21.60
C PHE A 64 -10.68 9.18 -20.75
N GLN A 65 -11.06 10.45 -20.82
CA GLN A 65 -10.44 11.51 -20.04
C GLN A 65 -10.63 11.28 -18.53
N ILE A 66 -11.83 10.90 -18.11
CA ILE A 66 -12.12 10.55 -16.71
C ILE A 66 -11.30 9.35 -16.27
N ALA A 67 -11.21 8.29 -17.10
CA ALA A 67 -10.43 7.09 -16.80
C ALA A 67 -8.94 7.42 -16.62
N MET A 68 -8.37 8.22 -17.52
CA MET A 68 -6.97 8.68 -17.41
C MET A 68 -6.72 9.51 -16.16
N THR A 69 -7.60 10.45 -15.85
CA THR A 69 -7.46 11.29 -14.65
C THR A 69 -7.50 10.43 -13.38
N ARG A 70 -8.45 9.50 -13.27
CA ARG A 70 -8.55 8.59 -12.12
C ARG A 70 -7.34 7.66 -12.02
N CYS A 71 -6.87 7.13 -13.13
CA CYS A 71 -5.66 6.31 -13.19
C CYS A 71 -4.44 7.09 -12.70
N CYS A 72 -4.22 8.32 -13.20
CA CYS A 72 -3.15 9.19 -12.73
C CYS A 72 -3.26 9.52 -11.24
N ALA A 73 -4.46 9.84 -10.76
CA ALA A 73 -4.71 10.08 -9.34
C ALA A 73 -4.34 8.86 -8.48
N THR A 74 -4.69 7.65 -8.93
CA THR A 74 -4.33 6.39 -8.25
C THR A 74 -2.82 6.20 -8.20
N PHE A 75 -2.11 6.41 -9.31
CA PHE A 75 -0.65 6.34 -9.33
C PHE A 75 -0.01 7.34 -8.37
N VAL A 76 -0.41 8.60 -8.44
CA VAL A 76 0.16 9.66 -7.58
C VAL A 76 -0.11 9.37 -6.10
N SER A 77 -1.33 8.95 -5.77
CA SER A 77 -1.70 8.65 -4.38
C SER A 77 -0.95 7.45 -3.80
N LEU A 78 -0.81 6.37 -4.56
CA LEU A 78 -0.14 5.16 -4.08
C LEU A 78 1.38 5.31 -4.05
N PHE A 79 2.00 5.91 -5.08
CA PHE A 79 3.44 6.20 -5.06
C PHE A 79 3.78 7.21 -3.95
N GLY A 80 3.10 8.34 -3.93
CA GLY A 80 3.32 9.37 -2.91
C GLY A 80 3.04 8.85 -1.50
N GLY A 81 1.95 8.09 -1.34
CA GLY A 81 1.58 7.44 -0.08
C GLY A 81 2.62 6.43 0.40
N PHE A 82 3.17 5.61 -0.49
CA PHE A 82 4.23 4.66 -0.17
C PHE A 82 5.49 5.35 0.34
N PHE A 83 6.01 6.34 -0.37
CA PHE A 83 7.23 7.04 0.04
C PHE A 83 7.01 7.86 1.32
N LEU A 84 5.86 8.52 1.44
CA LEU A 84 5.52 9.27 2.65
C LEU A 84 5.37 8.35 3.85
N ALA A 85 4.67 7.24 3.72
CA ALA A 85 4.52 6.25 4.78
C ALA A 85 5.87 5.64 5.19
N SER A 86 6.74 5.31 4.21
CA SER A 86 8.07 4.78 4.48
C SER A 86 8.95 5.78 5.27
N TYR A 87 8.87 7.04 4.92
CA TYR A 87 9.58 8.09 5.65
C TYR A 87 9.03 8.27 7.08
N LEU A 88 7.70 8.32 7.24
CA LEU A 88 7.08 8.49 8.55
C LEU A 88 7.27 7.28 9.47
N THR A 89 7.23 6.06 8.93
CA THR A 89 7.53 4.85 9.72
C THR A 89 8.98 4.77 10.12
N ASN A 90 9.90 5.28 9.29
CA ASN A 90 11.31 5.39 9.64
C ASN A 90 11.51 6.39 10.80
N LEU A 91 10.85 7.54 10.78
CA LEU A 91 10.85 8.48 11.90
C LEU A 91 10.23 7.88 13.17
N LEU A 92 9.14 7.12 13.02
CA LEU A 92 8.50 6.41 14.13
C LEU A 92 9.46 5.40 14.78
N GLY A 93 10.21 4.64 13.97
CA GLY A 93 11.24 3.73 14.44
C GLY A 93 12.32 4.41 15.25
N LYS A 94 12.78 5.58 14.81
CA LYS A 94 13.74 6.40 15.56
C LYS A 94 13.18 6.85 16.92
N GLN A 95 11.93 7.34 16.94
CA GLN A 95 11.34 7.93 18.14
C GLN A 95 10.93 6.89 19.18
N ILE A 96 10.37 5.76 18.77
CA ILE A 96 9.83 4.74 19.68
C ILE A 96 10.88 3.68 20.00
N LEU A 97 11.67 3.26 19.00
CA LEU A 97 12.56 2.11 19.14
C LEU A 97 14.03 2.53 19.33
N GLY A 98 14.35 3.82 19.20
CA GLY A 98 15.74 4.31 19.25
C GLY A 98 16.62 3.73 18.15
N LYS A 99 16.04 3.27 17.04
CA LYS A 99 16.78 2.67 15.91
C LYS A 99 17.46 3.73 15.06
N GLU A 100 18.53 3.31 14.39
CA GLU A 100 19.18 4.13 13.37
C GLU A 100 18.30 4.31 12.12
N ASP A 101 18.76 5.14 11.19
CA ASP A 101 18.08 5.40 9.92
C ASP A 101 18.19 4.19 9.00
N GLU A 102 17.13 3.40 8.90
CA GLU A 102 17.04 2.23 8.02
C GLU A 102 15.90 2.41 7.01
N LEU A 103 16.00 3.41 6.15
CA LEU A 103 14.94 3.72 5.17
C LEU A 103 14.60 2.53 4.26
N GLU A 104 15.60 1.75 3.84
CA GLU A 104 15.38 0.57 2.99
C GLU A 104 14.58 -0.53 3.71
N LEU A 105 14.83 -0.75 4.99
CA LEU A 105 14.06 -1.67 5.82
C LEU A 105 12.60 -1.19 5.95
N ASN A 106 12.43 0.12 6.17
CA ASN A 106 11.09 0.71 6.27
C ASN A 106 10.35 0.69 4.93
N GLN A 107 11.03 0.85 3.80
CA GLN A 107 10.42 0.67 2.47
C GLN A 107 9.97 -0.77 2.25
N GLN A 108 10.77 -1.75 2.65
CA GLN A 108 10.37 -3.17 2.59
C GLN A 108 9.16 -3.43 3.49
N PHE A 109 9.20 -2.96 4.73
CA PHE A 109 8.10 -3.09 5.68
C PHE A 109 6.79 -2.47 5.16
N VAL A 110 6.82 -1.21 4.73
CA VAL A 110 5.65 -0.49 4.22
C VAL A 110 5.17 -1.11 2.91
N GLY A 111 6.07 -1.46 2.00
CA GLY A 111 5.74 -2.04 0.71
C GLY A 111 4.89 -3.29 0.83
N TYR A 112 5.30 -4.25 1.66
CA TYR A 112 4.53 -5.47 1.89
C TYR A 112 3.30 -5.23 2.77
N SER A 113 3.34 -4.29 3.72
CA SER A 113 2.18 -3.93 4.55
C SER A 113 1.05 -3.28 3.76
N MET A 114 1.35 -2.62 2.63
CA MET A 114 0.34 -2.04 1.74
C MET A 114 -0.42 -3.08 0.91
N VAL A 115 -0.13 -4.38 1.02
CA VAL A 115 -0.78 -5.45 0.25
C VAL A 115 -2.31 -5.38 0.32
N VAL A 116 -2.87 -5.13 1.50
CA VAL A 116 -4.33 -5.02 1.70
C VAL A 116 -4.89 -3.84 0.91
N THR A 117 -4.23 -2.67 0.98
CA THR A 117 -4.61 -1.48 0.21
C THR A 117 -4.58 -1.77 -1.29
N PHE A 118 -3.51 -2.38 -1.81
CA PHE A 118 -3.40 -2.72 -3.23
C PHE A 118 -4.52 -3.66 -3.68
N VAL A 119 -4.77 -4.74 -2.94
CA VAL A 119 -5.82 -5.71 -3.31
C VAL A 119 -7.21 -5.07 -3.25
N LEU A 120 -7.47 -4.24 -2.24
CA LEU A 120 -8.73 -3.52 -2.14
C LEU A 120 -8.89 -2.50 -3.27
N ASP A 121 -7.83 -1.78 -3.65
CA ASP A 121 -7.87 -0.83 -4.76
C ASP A 121 -8.12 -1.53 -6.10
N ILE A 122 -7.53 -2.72 -6.33
CA ILE A 122 -7.81 -3.53 -7.52
C ILE A 122 -9.28 -3.95 -7.55
N ILE A 123 -9.81 -4.49 -6.45
CA ILE A 123 -11.20 -4.98 -6.37
C ILE A 123 -12.19 -3.81 -6.52
N THR A 124 -11.99 -2.72 -5.77
CA THR A 124 -12.90 -1.57 -5.79
C THR A 124 -12.77 -0.76 -7.06
N GLY A 125 -11.61 -0.76 -7.70
CA GLY A 125 -11.39 -0.18 -9.02
C GLY A 125 -12.27 -0.83 -10.09
N LEU A 126 -12.45 -2.16 -10.03
CA LEU A 126 -13.29 -2.91 -10.97
C LEU A 126 -14.77 -2.94 -10.59
N PHE A 127 -15.12 -3.05 -9.30
CA PHE A 127 -16.47 -3.41 -8.85
C PHE A 127 -17.19 -2.35 -7.98
N SER A 128 -16.60 -1.19 -7.74
CA SER A 128 -17.21 -0.08 -6.96
C SER A 128 -17.75 -0.46 -5.55
N LEU A 129 -17.11 -1.42 -4.88
CA LEU A 129 -17.54 -1.97 -3.59
C LEU A 129 -17.02 -1.13 -2.40
N SER A 130 -17.47 0.11 -2.25
CA SER A 130 -16.92 1.08 -1.30
C SER A 130 -17.06 0.68 0.18
N ILE A 131 -18.17 0.07 0.58
CA ILE A 131 -18.44 -0.29 1.99
C ILE A 131 -17.51 -1.41 2.44
N LEU A 132 -17.33 -2.43 1.61
CA LEU A 132 -16.46 -3.57 1.91
C LEU A 132 -15.00 -3.15 2.12
N ARG A 133 -14.56 -2.13 1.36
CA ARG A 133 -13.22 -1.56 1.48
C ARG A 133 -12.93 -1.08 2.90
N TRP A 134 -13.83 -0.31 3.51
CA TRP A 134 -13.62 0.25 4.85
C TRP A 134 -13.45 -0.83 5.91
N ILE A 135 -14.23 -1.89 5.84
CA ILE A 135 -14.17 -2.99 6.81
C ILE A 135 -12.87 -3.78 6.62
N LEU A 136 -12.55 -4.16 5.39
CA LEU A 136 -11.37 -4.98 5.10
C LEU A 136 -10.05 -4.21 5.27
N GLN A 137 -10.08 -2.88 5.16
CA GLN A 137 -8.89 -2.04 5.38
C GLN A 137 -8.30 -2.22 6.80
N PHE A 138 -9.13 -2.52 7.80
CA PHE A 138 -8.64 -2.79 9.17
C PHE A 138 -7.76 -4.04 9.24
N TYR A 139 -7.85 -4.96 8.28
CA TYR A 139 -6.96 -6.11 8.21
C TYR A 139 -5.47 -5.71 8.05
N THR A 140 -5.20 -4.53 7.53
CA THR A 140 -3.85 -3.95 7.47
C THR A 140 -3.18 -3.93 8.85
N VAL A 141 -3.94 -3.68 9.93
CA VAL A 141 -3.39 -3.67 11.29
C VAL A 141 -2.75 -5.00 11.65
N PHE A 142 -3.40 -6.10 11.27
CA PHE A 142 -2.88 -7.45 11.53
C PHE A 142 -1.62 -7.74 10.71
N VAL A 143 -1.61 -7.39 9.42
CA VAL A 143 -0.42 -7.56 8.57
C VAL A 143 0.76 -6.75 9.08
N VAL A 144 0.51 -5.50 9.50
CA VAL A 144 1.53 -4.60 10.07
C VAL A 144 2.04 -5.11 11.41
N TYR A 145 1.16 -5.67 12.25
CA TYR A 145 1.55 -6.22 13.56
C TYR A 145 2.54 -7.38 13.41
N GLU A 146 2.25 -8.32 12.53
CA GLU A 146 3.16 -9.44 12.23
C GLU A 146 4.49 -8.97 11.64
N GLY A 147 4.46 -7.98 10.73
CA GLY A 147 5.68 -7.40 10.15
C GLY A 147 6.50 -6.61 11.17
N ALA A 148 5.87 -5.91 12.09
CA ALA A 148 6.55 -5.18 13.16
C ALA A 148 7.26 -6.15 14.13
N ALA A 149 6.64 -7.28 14.43
CA ALA A 149 7.22 -8.31 15.26
C ALA A 149 8.40 -9.02 14.57
N SER A 150 8.23 -9.42 13.31
CA SER A 150 9.18 -10.26 12.58
C SER A 150 10.31 -9.46 11.93
N LEU A 151 9.97 -8.51 11.03
CA LEU A 151 10.96 -7.75 10.25
C LEU A 151 11.58 -6.62 11.04
N MET A 152 10.74 -5.85 11.78
CA MET A 152 11.21 -4.71 12.53
C MET A 152 11.76 -5.09 13.92
N ASN A 153 11.65 -6.35 14.35
CA ASN A 153 12.11 -6.84 15.65
C ASN A 153 11.70 -5.91 16.82
N VAL A 154 10.43 -5.49 16.85
CA VAL A 154 9.91 -4.62 17.89
C VAL A 154 9.68 -5.42 19.18
N GLU A 155 10.18 -4.93 20.31
CA GLU A 155 9.96 -5.58 21.60
C GLU A 155 8.47 -5.65 21.97
N LYS A 156 8.04 -6.72 22.63
CA LYS A 156 6.63 -6.95 22.98
C LYS A 156 5.95 -5.79 23.70
N LYS A 157 6.71 -5.03 24.52
CA LYS A 157 6.19 -3.88 25.27
C LYS A 157 5.75 -2.72 24.37
N ASP A 158 6.45 -2.50 23.25
CA ASP A 158 6.21 -1.40 22.31
C ASP A 158 5.47 -1.86 21.04
N LEU A 159 5.35 -3.19 20.82
CA LEU A 159 4.83 -3.78 19.60
C LEU A 159 3.41 -3.29 19.25
N THR A 160 2.50 -3.32 20.21
CA THR A 160 1.11 -2.87 19.97
C THR A 160 1.06 -1.39 19.64
N ARG A 161 1.79 -0.55 20.38
CA ARG A 161 1.84 0.89 20.16
C ARG A 161 2.44 1.23 18.79
N TYR A 162 3.58 0.62 18.46
CA TYR A 162 4.25 0.82 17.16
C TYR A 162 3.34 0.38 16.01
N SER A 163 2.77 -0.82 16.09
CA SER A 163 1.94 -1.39 15.02
C SER A 163 0.67 -0.58 14.77
N LEU A 164 0.00 -0.07 15.80
CA LEU A 164 -1.18 0.77 15.64
C LEU A 164 -0.84 2.09 14.95
N ILE A 165 0.24 2.77 15.35
CA ILE A 165 0.66 4.03 14.74
C ILE A 165 1.14 3.79 13.31
N ALA A 166 1.96 2.77 13.07
CA ALA A 166 2.43 2.41 11.73
C ALA A 166 1.27 2.05 10.79
N SER A 167 0.28 1.28 11.27
CA SER A 167 -0.92 0.96 10.48
C SER A 167 -1.71 2.21 10.10
N PHE A 168 -1.88 3.12 11.05
CA PHE A 168 -2.55 4.39 10.78
C PHE A 168 -1.81 5.21 9.72
N ILE A 169 -0.49 5.32 9.82
CA ILE A 169 0.35 6.00 8.82
C ILE A 169 0.17 5.35 7.44
N ILE A 170 0.28 4.02 7.34
CA ILE A 170 0.20 3.28 6.07
C ILE A 170 -1.18 3.45 5.42
N MET A 171 -2.26 3.47 6.21
CA MET A 171 -3.63 3.63 5.70
C MET A 171 -3.94 5.07 5.29
N VAL A 172 -3.43 6.06 6.04
CA VAL A 172 -3.78 7.48 5.84
C VAL A 172 -2.93 8.13 4.76
N CYS A 173 -1.64 7.78 4.62
CA CYS A 173 -0.75 8.45 3.67
C CYS A 173 -1.26 8.44 2.21
N PRO A 174 -1.70 7.30 1.63
CA PRO A 174 -2.25 7.30 0.28
C PRO A 174 -3.51 8.17 0.14
N SER A 175 -4.40 8.11 1.14
CA SER A 175 -5.63 8.91 1.16
C SER A 175 -5.36 10.41 1.27
N LEU A 176 -4.34 10.79 2.03
CA LEU A 176 -3.91 12.18 2.17
C LEU A 176 -3.35 12.72 0.84
N ILE A 177 -2.50 11.96 0.17
CA ILE A 177 -1.97 12.34 -1.15
C ILE A 177 -3.11 12.43 -2.18
N ALA A 178 -4.07 11.49 -2.17
CA ALA A 178 -5.25 11.53 -3.03
C ALA A 178 -6.06 12.82 -2.81
N ALA A 179 -6.33 13.20 -1.57
CA ALA A 179 -7.07 14.42 -1.23
C ALA A 179 -6.35 15.70 -1.68
N VAL A 180 -5.01 15.72 -1.59
CA VAL A 180 -4.21 16.84 -2.12
C VAL A 180 -4.31 16.90 -3.64
N PHE A 181 -4.19 15.77 -4.32
CA PHE A 181 -4.31 15.70 -5.79
C PHE A 181 -5.67 16.16 -6.28
N ASP A 182 -6.76 15.71 -5.63
CA ASP A 182 -8.13 16.10 -5.98
C ASP A 182 -8.34 17.62 -5.83
N LYS A 183 -7.84 18.24 -4.75
CA LYS A 183 -7.92 19.69 -4.57
C LYS A 183 -7.13 20.43 -5.66
N LEU A 184 -5.94 19.96 -6.03
CA LEU A 184 -5.15 20.58 -7.09
C LEU A 184 -5.85 20.46 -8.45
N SER A 185 -6.46 19.32 -8.75
CA SER A 185 -7.18 19.12 -10.02
C SER A 185 -8.42 20.02 -10.15
N LEU A 186 -9.08 20.35 -9.03
CA LEU A 186 -10.22 21.29 -9.00
C LEU A 186 -9.81 22.77 -9.22
N ILE A 187 -8.56 23.12 -8.92
CA ILE A 187 -8.06 24.49 -9.11
C ILE A 187 -7.64 24.73 -10.57
N VAL A 188 -7.26 23.66 -11.28
CA VAL A 188 -6.76 23.74 -12.66
C VAL A 188 -7.89 23.65 -13.70
N ASN A 189 -9.08 23.20 -13.32
CA ASN A 189 -10.29 23.19 -14.15
C ASN A 189 -11.21 24.38 -13.85
#